data_aba81598195fe39f158fabf909b2ad54
#
_entry.id   aba81598195fe39f158fabf909b2ad54
#
_cell.length_a   1.000
_cell.length_b   1.000
_cell.length_c   1.000
_cell.angle_alpha   90.00
_cell.angle_beta   90.00
_cell.angle_gamma   90.00
#
_symmetry.space_group_name_H-M   'P 1'
#
loop_
_entity.id
_entity.type
_entity.pdbx_description
1 polymer ?
#
loop_
_entity_poly.entity_id
_entity_poly.type
_entity_poly.pdbx_seq_one_letter_code
_entity_poly.pdbx_strand_id
1 'polypeptide(L)'
;MTVPGHRGERLADRIRVEVAEIISGELKDPRIGFATVTGVDLSADFHHAHVFVSVLGSADAQQKSLEGLISATGYVRHELGSRLRLRRVPELAFVLDHAAEENERLETILRELKNEP
;
A
#
# COMPACT_ATOMS: atom_id res chain seq x y z
N MET A 1 -14.62 -20.84 -12.48
CA MET A 1 -14.30 -20.66 -12.00
C MET A 1 -13.81 -19.75 -11.27
N THR A 2 -13.73 -19.06 -10.99
CA THR A 2 -13.46 -17.93 -10.26
C THR A 2 -13.18 -18.12 -8.84
N VAL A 3 -13.34 -19.23 -8.38
CA VAL A 3 -13.11 -19.56 -7.00
C VAL A 3 -11.74 -19.16 -6.49
N PRO A 4 -10.65 -19.33 -7.27
CA PRO A 4 -9.33 -18.88 -6.83
C PRO A 4 -9.28 -17.37 -6.59
N GLY A 5 -10.03 -16.60 -7.36
CA GLY A 5 -10.07 -15.16 -7.19
C GLY A 5 -10.62 -14.72 -5.86
N HIS A 6 -11.70 -15.34 -5.40
CA HIS A 6 -12.32 -15.01 -4.13
C HIS A 6 -11.40 -15.25 -2.94
N ARG A 7 -10.67 -16.34 -2.96
CA ARG A 7 -9.72 -16.65 -1.89
C ARG A 7 -8.58 -15.64 -1.87
N GLY A 8 -8.05 -15.30 -3.03
CA GLY A 8 -6.98 -14.31 -3.14
C GLY A 8 -7.44 -12.94 -2.71
N GLU A 9 -8.65 -12.55 -3.09
CA GLU A 9 -9.22 -11.26 -2.72
C GLU A 9 -9.40 -11.14 -1.21
N ARG A 10 -9.86 -12.20 -0.55
CA ARG A 10 -10.04 -12.20 0.89
C ARG A 10 -8.70 -12.07 1.60
N LEU A 11 -7.70 -12.81 1.15
CA LEU A 11 -6.39 -12.74 1.78
C LEU A 11 -5.75 -11.39 1.55
N ALA A 12 -5.84 -10.86 0.33
CA ALA A 12 -5.33 -9.52 0.02
C ALA A 12 -5.98 -8.47 0.92
N ASP A 13 -7.28 -8.58 1.13
CA ASP A 13 -8.02 -7.64 1.97
C ASP A 13 -7.58 -7.73 3.43
N ARG A 14 -7.37 -8.92 3.94
CA ARG A 14 -6.87 -9.12 5.31
C ARG A 14 -5.45 -8.59 5.45
N ILE A 15 -4.61 -8.81 4.45
CA ILE A 15 -3.26 -8.26 4.44
C ILE A 15 -3.32 -6.73 4.47
N ARG A 16 -4.19 -6.14 3.67
CA ARG A 16 -4.33 -4.68 3.62
C ARG A 16 -4.66 -4.11 5.01
N VAL A 17 -5.64 -4.70 5.67
CA VAL A 17 -6.06 -4.22 7.00
C VAL A 17 -4.94 -4.34 8.01
N GLU A 18 -4.28 -5.49 8.07
CA GLU A 18 -3.24 -5.71 9.06
C GLU A 18 -2.00 -4.88 8.80
N VAL A 19 -1.59 -4.75 7.54
CA VAL A 19 -0.44 -3.92 7.20
C VAL A 19 -0.72 -2.47 7.55
N ALA A 20 -1.93 -1.98 7.28
CA ALA A 20 -2.31 -0.62 7.65
C ALA A 20 -2.16 -0.38 9.15
N GLU A 21 -2.60 -1.33 9.97
CA GLU A 21 -2.46 -1.20 11.42
C GLU A 21 -1.00 -1.24 11.86
N ILE A 22 -0.20 -2.12 11.28
CA ILE A 22 1.22 -2.23 11.62
C ILE A 22 1.94 -0.93 11.30
N ILE A 23 1.70 -0.40 10.11
CA ILE A 23 2.36 0.85 9.68
C ILE A 23 1.97 2.02 10.57
N SER A 24 0.70 2.19 10.86
CA SER A 24 0.23 3.35 11.62
C SER A 24 0.52 3.24 13.10
N GLY A 25 0.56 2.04 13.65
CA GLY A 25 0.67 1.85 15.09
C GLY A 25 2.03 1.44 15.62
N GLU A 26 2.84 0.79 14.81
CA GLU A 26 4.05 0.13 15.31
C GLU A 26 5.36 0.65 14.72
N LEU A 27 5.32 1.19 13.52
CA LEU A 27 6.54 1.69 12.89
C LEU A 27 6.89 3.07 13.44
N LYS A 28 8.13 3.22 13.89
CA LYS A 28 8.62 4.45 14.48
C LYS A 28 9.79 5.07 13.73
N ASP A 29 9.89 4.74 12.45
CA ASP A 29 10.94 5.30 11.61
C ASP A 29 10.55 6.74 11.24
N PRO A 30 11.40 7.72 11.58
CA PRO A 30 11.07 9.13 11.30
C PRO A 30 11.01 9.46 9.82
N ARG A 31 11.52 8.59 8.95
CA ARG A 31 11.40 8.81 7.51
C ARG A 31 9.97 8.59 7.02
N ILE A 32 9.19 7.79 7.75
CA ILE A 32 7.83 7.47 7.34
C ILE A 32 6.89 8.58 7.83
N GLY A 33 6.29 9.28 6.87
CA GLY A 33 5.32 10.32 7.17
C GLY A 33 3.90 9.76 7.19
N PHE A 34 2.95 10.57 6.74
CA PHE A 34 1.56 10.13 6.65
C PHE A 34 1.41 9.17 5.47
N ALA A 35 1.43 7.89 5.76
CA ALA A 35 1.30 6.83 4.77
C ALA A 35 0.00 6.07 5.00
N THR A 36 -0.77 5.91 3.93
CA THR A 36 -2.04 5.19 3.95
C THR A 36 -1.96 4.03 2.97
N VAL A 37 -2.30 2.84 3.44
CA VAL A 37 -2.36 1.67 2.54
C VAL A 37 -3.64 1.78 1.73
N THR A 38 -3.50 1.86 0.42
CA THR A 38 -4.63 2.03 -0.49
C THR A 38 -5.08 0.72 -1.13
N GLY A 39 -4.23 -0.28 -1.14
CA GLY A 39 -4.60 -1.57 -1.70
C GLY A 39 -3.49 -2.58 -1.60
N VAL A 40 -3.82 -3.82 -1.87
CA VAL A 40 -2.86 -4.92 -1.92
C VAL A 40 -3.18 -5.77 -3.13
N ASP A 41 -2.17 -6.05 -3.92
CA ASP A 41 -2.30 -6.89 -5.10
C ASP A 41 -1.47 -8.16 -4.83
N LEU A 42 -2.15 -9.30 -4.76
CA LEU A 42 -1.54 -10.57 -4.40
C LEU A 42 -1.38 -11.43 -5.63
N SER A 43 -0.19 -11.99 -5.84
CA SER A 43 0.05 -12.88 -6.96
C SER A 43 -0.78 -14.16 -6.86
N ALA A 44 -1.03 -14.80 -8.00
CA ALA A 44 -1.88 -15.99 -8.07
C ALA A 44 -1.37 -17.13 -7.19
N ASP A 45 -0.06 -17.22 -7.03
CA ASP A 45 0.57 -18.26 -6.19
C ASP A 45 0.69 -17.86 -4.72
N PHE A 46 0.24 -16.66 -4.37
CA PHE A 46 0.29 -16.10 -3.02
C PHE A 46 1.71 -15.87 -2.48
N HIS A 47 2.70 -15.84 -3.34
CA HIS A 47 4.09 -15.64 -2.91
C HIS A 47 4.54 -14.19 -2.90
N HIS A 48 3.85 -13.32 -3.61
CA HIS A 48 4.21 -11.90 -3.71
C HIS A 48 3.01 -11.02 -3.52
N ALA A 49 3.18 -9.97 -2.75
CA ALA A 49 2.12 -8.98 -2.53
C ALA A 49 2.68 -7.59 -2.76
N HIS A 50 2.04 -6.83 -3.63
CA HIS A 50 2.35 -5.41 -3.79
C HIS A 50 1.42 -4.63 -2.87
N VAL A 51 2.01 -3.86 -1.97
CA VAL A 51 1.26 -3.04 -1.02
C VAL A 51 1.33 -1.61 -1.52
N PHE A 52 0.21 -1.08 -1.96
CA PHE A 52 0.15 0.29 -2.47
C PHE A 52 -0.07 1.26 -1.32
N VAL A 53 0.75 2.28 -1.26
CA VAL A 53 0.68 3.29 -0.21
C VAL A 53 0.62 4.67 -0.81
N SER A 54 -0.25 5.51 -0.25
CA SER A 54 -0.32 6.91 -0.58
C SER A 54 0.39 7.67 0.52
N VAL A 55 1.29 8.57 0.16
CA VAL A 55 2.07 9.35 1.13
C VAL A 55 1.87 10.82 0.84
N LEU A 56 1.49 11.57 1.86
CA LEU A 56 1.33 13.02 1.76
C LEU A 56 2.70 13.68 1.77
N GLY A 57 2.82 14.75 0.99
CA GLY A 57 4.02 15.55 0.99
C GLY A 57 4.70 15.65 -0.37
N SER A 58 5.89 16.22 -0.36
CA SER A 58 6.69 16.38 -1.56
C SER A 58 7.18 15.05 -2.11
N ALA A 59 7.69 15.07 -3.34
CA ALA A 59 8.29 13.88 -3.92
C ALA A 59 9.42 13.34 -3.05
N ASP A 60 10.22 14.23 -2.47
CA ASP A 60 11.29 13.82 -1.58
C ASP A 60 10.77 13.15 -0.30
N ALA A 61 9.73 13.72 0.29
CA ALA A 61 9.10 13.14 1.49
C ALA A 61 8.50 11.77 1.15
N GLN A 62 7.88 11.64 0.00
CA GLN A 62 7.32 10.37 -0.44
C GLN A 62 8.40 9.31 -0.62
N GLN A 63 9.53 9.69 -1.22
CA GLN A 63 10.62 8.75 -1.43
C GLN A 63 11.24 8.32 -0.10
N LYS A 64 11.40 9.23 0.84
CA LYS A 64 11.92 8.90 2.17
C LYS A 64 10.99 7.97 2.91
N SER A 65 9.68 8.20 2.82
CA SER A 65 8.70 7.30 3.42
C SER A 65 8.80 5.91 2.83
N LEU A 66 8.95 5.82 1.51
CA LEU A 66 9.08 4.53 0.84
C LEU A 66 10.34 3.80 1.32
N GLU A 67 11.45 4.50 1.44
CA GLU A 67 12.68 3.91 1.94
C GLU A 67 12.50 3.36 3.36
N GLY A 68 11.80 4.10 4.20
CA GLY A 68 11.49 3.64 5.55
C GLY A 68 10.64 2.38 5.56
N LEU A 69 9.64 2.34 4.70
CA LEU A 69 8.78 1.17 4.58
C LEU A 69 9.56 -0.04 4.07
N ILE A 70 10.42 0.15 3.09
CA ILE A 70 11.26 -0.93 2.57
C ILE A 70 12.16 -1.47 3.68
N SER A 71 12.76 -0.59 4.47
CA SER A 71 13.60 -1.01 5.60
C SER A 71 12.80 -1.80 6.64
N ALA A 72 11.52 -1.52 6.79
CA ALA A 72 10.67 -2.18 7.78
C ALA A 72 10.00 -3.46 7.25
N THR A 73 10.25 -3.83 6.00
CA THR A 73 9.56 -4.96 5.37
C THR A 73 9.67 -6.26 6.18
N GLY A 74 10.86 -6.56 6.71
CA GLY A 74 11.04 -7.77 7.51
C GLY A 74 10.17 -7.80 8.75
N TYR A 75 10.10 -6.66 9.46
CA TYR A 75 9.26 -6.54 10.63
C TYR A 75 7.78 -6.69 10.27
N VAL A 76 7.34 -6.01 9.21
CA VAL A 76 5.96 -6.07 8.76
C VAL A 76 5.57 -7.49 8.40
N ARG A 77 6.45 -8.20 7.68
CA ARG A 77 6.18 -9.60 7.31
C ARG A 77 6.07 -10.49 8.54
N HIS A 78 6.95 -10.30 9.51
CA HIS A 78 6.90 -11.09 10.74
C HIS A 78 5.58 -10.88 11.48
N GLU A 79 5.16 -9.63 11.65
CA GLU A 79 3.92 -9.30 12.32
C GLU A 79 2.72 -9.83 11.55
N LEU A 80 2.75 -9.69 10.23
CA LEU A 80 1.67 -10.15 9.38
C LEU A 80 1.48 -11.66 9.50
N GLY A 81 2.58 -12.41 9.48
CA GLY A 81 2.53 -13.86 9.62
C GLY A 81 1.92 -14.29 10.94
N SER A 82 2.29 -13.59 12.01
CA SER A 82 1.76 -13.86 13.34
C SER A 82 0.27 -13.53 13.44
N ARG A 83 -0.12 -12.36 12.96
CA ARG A 83 -1.52 -11.90 13.05
C ARG A 83 -2.47 -12.74 12.22
N LEU A 84 -2.05 -13.13 11.02
CA LEU A 84 -2.88 -13.92 10.12
C LEU A 84 -2.64 -15.42 10.23
N ARG A 85 -1.70 -15.82 11.05
CA ARG A 85 -1.32 -17.23 11.24
C ARG A 85 -1.00 -17.91 9.92
N LEU A 86 -0.23 -17.22 9.10
CA LEU A 86 0.16 -17.75 7.80
C LEU A 86 1.37 -18.67 7.94
N ARG A 87 1.32 -19.80 7.27
CA ARG A 87 2.46 -20.70 7.20
C ARG A 87 3.57 -20.07 6.38
N ARG A 88 3.17 -19.45 5.27
CA ARG A 88 4.08 -18.78 4.37
C ARG A 88 3.58 -17.36 4.18
N VAL A 89 4.42 -16.41 4.53
CA VAL A 89 4.11 -15.00 4.36
C VAL A 89 4.59 -14.57 2.99
N PRO A 90 3.74 -13.90 2.20
CA PRO A 90 4.18 -13.40 0.91
C PRO A 90 5.32 -12.40 1.06
N GLU A 91 6.15 -12.31 0.05
CA GLU A 91 7.11 -11.22 0.00
C GLU A 91 6.35 -9.93 -0.28
N LEU A 92 6.66 -8.89 0.48
CA LEU A 92 5.98 -7.61 0.34
C LEU A 92 6.83 -6.64 -0.46
N ALA A 93 6.20 -5.94 -1.38
CA ALA A 93 6.83 -4.84 -2.10
C ALA A 93 5.94 -3.62 -1.91
N PHE A 94 6.48 -2.58 -1.30
CA PHE A 94 5.74 -1.32 -1.13
C PHE A 94 5.87 -0.48 -2.39
N VAL A 95 4.76 0.03 -2.86
CA VAL A 95 4.70 0.81 -4.09
C VAL A 95 3.91 2.09 -3.80
N LEU A 96 4.45 3.23 -4.21
CA LEU A 96 3.73 4.49 -4.05
C LEU A 96 2.54 4.53 -5.00
N ASP A 97 1.39 4.90 -4.45
CA ASP A 97 0.17 5.03 -5.22
C ASP A 97 -0.14 6.51 -5.43
N HIS A 98 -0.08 6.95 -6.68
CA HIS A 98 -0.33 8.34 -7.05
C HIS A 98 -1.72 8.56 -7.64
N ALA A 99 -2.60 7.57 -7.52
CA ALA A 99 -3.93 7.67 -8.14
C ALA A 99 -4.71 8.90 -7.69
N ALA A 100 -4.64 9.24 -6.40
CA ALA A 100 -5.33 10.41 -5.88
C ALA A 100 -4.79 11.70 -6.49
N GLU A 101 -3.47 11.80 -6.62
CA GLU A 101 -2.83 12.97 -7.21
C GLU A 101 -3.19 13.10 -8.68
N GLU A 102 -3.19 11.99 -9.40
CA GLU A 102 -3.57 11.96 -10.81
C GLU A 102 -5.02 12.36 -11.01
N ASN A 103 -5.91 11.90 -10.13
CA ASN A 103 -7.31 12.26 -10.19
C ASN A 103 -7.52 13.75 -9.93
N GLU A 104 -6.82 14.32 -8.97
CA GLU A 104 -6.88 15.76 -8.70
C GLU A 104 -6.40 16.56 -9.90
N ARG A 105 -5.32 16.14 -10.51
CA ARG A 105 -4.78 16.80 -11.69
C ARG A 105 -5.79 16.77 -12.84
N LEU A 106 -6.39 15.61 -13.05
CA LEU A 106 -7.39 15.46 -14.11
C LEU A 106 -8.61 16.34 -13.85
N GLU A 107 -9.09 16.38 -12.63
CA GLU A 107 -10.22 17.22 -12.25
C GLU A 107 -9.91 18.70 -12.47
N THR A 108 -8.70 19.12 -12.13
CA THR A 108 -8.27 20.49 -12.34
C THR A 108 -8.26 20.83 -13.82
N ILE A 109 -7.71 19.96 -14.64
CA ILE A 109 -7.67 20.14 -16.09
C ILE A 109 -9.08 20.26 -16.66
N LEU A 110 -9.97 19.35 -16.25
CA LEU A 110 -11.36 19.38 -16.72
C LEU A 110 -12.08 20.64 -16.30
N ARG A 111 -11.81 21.13 -15.09
CA ARG A 111 -12.41 22.36 -14.57
C ARG A 111 -11.93 23.56 -15.38
N GLU A 112 -10.65 23.62 -15.68
CA GLU A 112 -10.09 24.69 -16.49
C GLU A 112 -10.68 24.72 -17.89
N LEU A 113 -10.85 23.54 -18.50
CA LEU A 113 -11.47 23.43 -19.81
C LEU A 113 -12.90 23.92 -19.81
N LYS A 114 -13.66 23.67 -18.74
CA LYS A 114 -15.03 24.14 -18.61
C LYS A 114 -15.13 25.65 -18.50
N ASN A 115 -14.11 26.28 -17.92
CA ASN A 115 -14.11 27.71 -17.66
C ASN A 115 -13.54 28.53 -18.80
N GLU A 116 -13.06 27.90 -19.86
CA GLU A 116 -12.59 28.62 -21.03
C GLU A 116 -13.76 29.17 -21.80
N PRO A 117 -13.68 30.45 -22.23
CA PRO A 117 -14.76 31.06 -23.00
C PRO A 117 -14.88 30.50 -24.40
#